data_ca251d72f92c7c54766311002b46f9ae
#
_entry.id   ca251d72f92c7c54766311002b46f9ae
#
_cell.length_a   1.000
_cell.length_b   1.000
_cell.length_c   1.000
_cell.angle_alpha   90.00
_cell.angle_beta   90.00
_cell.angle_gamma   90.00
#
_symmetry.space_group_name_H-M   'P 1'
#
loop_
_entity.id
_entity.type
_entity.pdbx_description
1 polymer ?
#
loop_
_entity_poly.entity_id
_entity_poly.type
_entity_poly.pdbx_seq_one_letter_code
_entity_poly.pdbx_strand_id
1 'polypeptide(L)'
;MAKLHSSFKNMLLSLTLIALVAAAALAGVYTLTEDPISNASAKKQKEAKEKVLPKVEGMTFADAEKVYIVKKSDTVSTIILHKAYVGEEWIGTAVEASTEGNMNMPFGGTFKLMVGFDQVGNVVNYVVLEQAETPGLGALMSTWFCNPDKPKSNILGKNPATTNFSVSKDGGDVDAITASTITSRAFLEVVVRAYNAVAQQPMLIEKVEVEPAEAFVCPNGNDPLECAGRGCAEQYCLKQKGDQQ
;
A
#
# COMPACT_ATOMS: atom_id res chain seq x y z
N MET A 1 -54.58 -1.95 12.98
CA MET A 1 -53.35 -1.59 12.22
C MET A 1 -53.70 -0.49 11.21
N ALA A 2 -53.22 0.74 11.40
CA ALA A 2 -53.52 1.84 10.50
C ALA A 2 -52.86 1.57 9.15
N LYS A 3 -53.66 1.43 8.08
CA LYS A 3 -53.14 1.42 6.69
C LYS A 3 -52.56 2.79 6.37
N LEU A 4 -51.25 2.88 6.36
CA LEU A 4 -50.53 4.05 5.83
C LEU A 4 -50.86 4.18 4.34
N HIS A 5 -51.57 5.24 3.98
CA HIS A 5 -51.87 5.56 2.59
C HIS A 5 -50.54 5.75 1.84
N SER A 6 -50.29 4.92 0.83
CA SER A 6 -49.08 5.00 0.00
C SER A 6 -49.17 6.21 -0.93
N SER A 7 -48.91 7.39 -0.39
CA SER A 7 -48.73 8.63 -1.16
C SER A 7 -47.25 8.75 -1.52
N PHE A 8 -46.93 9.26 -2.70
CA PHE A 8 -45.56 9.51 -3.15
C PHE A 8 -44.76 10.31 -2.13
N LYS A 9 -45.38 11.31 -1.47
CA LYS A 9 -44.76 12.08 -0.39
C LYS A 9 -44.37 11.21 0.83
N ASN A 10 -45.22 10.28 1.23
CA ASN A 10 -44.93 9.41 2.37
C ASN A 10 -43.82 8.38 2.03
N MET A 11 -43.78 7.91 0.79
CA MET A 11 -42.69 7.04 0.31
C MET A 11 -41.34 7.77 0.30
N LEU A 12 -41.31 8.99 -0.24
CA LEU A 12 -40.13 9.83 -0.26
C LEU A 12 -39.65 10.15 1.17
N LEU A 13 -40.57 10.55 2.05
CA LEU A 13 -40.27 10.94 3.43
C LEU A 13 -39.76 9.75 4.25
N SER A 14 -40.34 8.55 4.08
CA SER A 14 -39.85 7.35 4.76
C SER A 14 -38.47 6.92 4.27
N LEU A 15 -38.22 7.00 2.96
CA LEU A 15 -36.92 6.64 2.40
C LEU A 15 -35.82 7.61 2.86
N THR A 16 -36.09 8.91 2.81
CA THR A 16 -35.12 9.92 3.27
C THR A 16 -34.85 9.83 4.76
N LEU A 17 -35.88 9.55 5.59
CA LEU A 17 -35.70 9.39 7.02
C LEU A 17 -34.83 8.16 7.36
N ILE A 18 -35.09 7.02 6.72
CA ILE A 18 -34.29 5.81 6.90
C ILE A 18 -32.84 6.04 6.46
N ALA A 19 -32.64 6.65 5.30
CA ALA A 19 -31.31 6.97 4.80
C ALA A 19 -30.55 7.93 5.74
N LEU A 20 -31.22 8.94 6.27
CA LEU A 20 -30.64 9.90 7.20
C LEU A 20 -30.23 9.24 8.52
N VAL A 21 -31.09 8.38 9.09
CA VAL A 21 -30.80 7.62 10.33
C VAL A 21 -29.62 6.68 10.08
N ALA A 22 -29.60 5.96 8.96
CA ALA A 22 -28.50 5.07 8.61
C ALA A 22 -27.18 5.82 8.43
N ALA A 23 -27.20 6.96 7.73
CA ALA A 23 -26.02 7.79 7.54
C ALA A 23 -25.50 8.38 8.86
N ALA A 24 -26.40 8.85 9.73
CA ALA A 24 -26.03 9.37 11.04
C ALA A 24 -25.43 8.27 11.95
N ALA A 25 -26.01 7.07 11.94
CA ALA A 25 -25.46 5.94 12.68
C ALA A 25 -24.05 5.53 12.17
N LEU A 26 -23.87 5.48 10.85
CA LEU A 26 -22.59 5.16 10.23
C LEU A 26 -21.52 6.21 10.56
N ALA A 27 -21.87 7.50 10.43
CA ALA A 27 -20.98 8.59 10.78
C ALA A 27 -20.59 8.57 12.27
N GLY A 28 -21.55 8.29 13.17
CA GLY A 28 -21.27 8.15 14.60
C GLY A 28 -20.33 7.00 14.93
N VAL A 29 -20.51 5.84 14.31
CA VAL A 29 -19.58 4.72 14.47
C VAL A 29 -18.19 5.07 13.92
N TYR A 30 -18.12 5.69 12.74
CA TYR A 30 -16.86 6.09 12.11
C TYR A 30 -16.05 7.02 13.04
N THR A 31 -16.65 8.10 13.54
CA THR A 31 -15.96 9.06 14.41
C THR A 31 -15.48 8.43 15.73
N LEU A 32 -16.24 7.47 16.29
CA LEU A 32 -15.85 6.75 17.50
C LEU A 32 -14.72 5.73 17.27
N THR A 33 -14.57 5.22 16.05
CA THR A 33 -13.60 4.16 15.73
C THR A 33 -12.35 4.67 15.03
N GLU A 34 -12.33 5.89 14.48
CA GLU A 34 -11.21 6.46 13.73
C GLU A 34 -9.95 6.55 14.58
N ASP A 35 -10.02 7.16 15.79
CA ASP A 35 -8.89 7.31 16.69
C ASP A 35 -8.30 5.97 17.17
N PRO A 36 -9.09 5.01 17.67
CA PRO A 36 -8.59 3.68 18.03
C PRO A 36 -7.92 2.94 16.88
N ILE A 37 -8.48 3.01 15.66
CA ILE A 37 -7.93 2.35 14.46
C ILE A 37 -6.59 2.99 14.08
N SER A 38 -6.54 4.32 14.03
CA SER A 38 -5.34 5.09 13.73
C SER A 38 -4.20 4.77 14.71
N ASN A 39 -4.49 4.80 16.01
CA ASN A 39 -3.53 4.48 17.05
C ASN A 39 -3.03 3.03 16.98
N ALA A 40 -3.93 2.07 16.71
CA ALA A 40 -3.56 0.66 16.53
C ALA A 40 -2.68 0.44 15.30
N SER A 41 -2.96 1.13 14.20
CA SER A 41 -2.14 1.09 12.98
C SER A 41 -0.75 1.67 13.22
N ALA A 42 -0.64 2.84 13.84
CA ALA A 42 0.63 3.47 14.17
C ALA A 42 1.49 2.60 15.11
N LYS A 43 0.85 1.99 16.13
CA LYS A 43 1.51 1.05 17.02
C LYS A 43 2.04 -0.18 16.27
N LYS A 44 1.22 -0.76 15.39
CA LYS A 44 1.60 -1.92 14.59
C LYS A 44 2.77 -1.61 13.66
N GLN A 45 2.78 -0.43 13.02
CA GLN A 45 3.91 0.02 12.20
C GLN A 45 5.20 0.16 13.02
N LYS A 46 5.12 0.77 14.22
CA LYS A 46 6.28 0.91 15.10
C LYS A 46 6.85 -0.44 15.51
N GLU A 47 6.00 -1.35 15.98
CA GLU A 47 6.41 -2.72 16.34
C GLU A 47 6.97 -3.50 15.14
N ALA A 48 6.42 -3.28 13.94
CA ALA A 48 6.90 -3.92 12.73
C ALA A 48 8.32 -3.46 12.38
N LYS A 49 8.62 -2.16 12.45
CA LYS A 49 9.97 -1.61 12.22
C LYS A 49 11.01 -2.27 13.13
N GLU A 50 10.65 -2.42 14.40
CA GLU A 50 11.54 -3.05 15.40
C GLU A 50 11.71 -4.57 15.19
N LYS A 51 10.72 -5.22 14.55
CA LYS A 51 10.75 -6.68 14.29
C LYS A 51 11.48 -7.06 13.01
N VAL A 52 11.49 -6.18 12.01
CA VAL A 52 12.08 -6.50 10.69
C VAL A 52 13.58 -6.27 10.63
N LEU A 53 14.16 -5.59 11.61
CA LEU A 53 15.60 -5.37 11.72
C LEU A 53 16.17 -6.06 12.97
N PRO A 54 17.49 -6.30 13.02
CA PRO A 54 18.13 -6.86 14.22
C PRO A 54 17.90 -5.93 15.41
N LYS A 55 17.52 -6.50 16.54
CA LYS A 55 17.37 -5.73 17.79
C LYS A 55 18.74 -5.32 18.31
N VAL A 56 19.10 -4.07 18.13
CA VAL A 56 20.33 -3.48 18.69
C VAL A 56 19.93 -2.37 19.67
N GLU A 57 20.56 -2.36 20.84
CA GLU A 57 20.33 -1.28 21.82
C GLU A 57 20.76 0.07 21.25
N GLY A 58 19.91 1.08 21.43
CA GLY A 58 20.19 2.42 20.90
C GLY A 58 19.83 2.62 19.43
N MET A 59 19.10 1.68 18.81
CA MET A 59 18.64 1.82 17.43
C MET A 59 17.61 2.96 17.31
N THR A 60 17.86 3.87 16.38
CA THR A 60 16.99 4.99 16.03
C THR A 60 16.62 4.91 14.56
N PHE A 61 15.40 5.36 14.22
CA PHE A 61 14.96 5.46 12.84
C PHE A 61 15.02 6.91 12.37
N ALA A 62 15.59 7.13 11.18
CA ALA A 62 15.50 8.41 10.51
C ALA A 62 14.06 8.71 10.05
N ASP A 63 13.82 9.96 9.65
CA ASP A 63 12.55 10.37 9.06
C ASP A 63 12.20 9.50 7.86
N ALA A 64 10.89 9.29 7.67
CA ALA A 64 10.39 8.45 6.60
C ALA A 64 10.66 9.09 5.23
N GLU A 65 11.41 8.38 4.38
CA GLU A 65 11.63 8.77 2.99
C GLU A 65 10.57 8.10 2.11
N LYS A 66 9.77 8.90 1.41
CA LYS A 66 8.76 8.39 0.47
C LYS A 66 9.36 8.29 -0.92
N VAL A 67 9.36 7.09 -1.48
CA VAL A 67 9.75 6.83 -2.87
C VAL A 67 8.50 6.49 -3.67
N TYR A 68 8.26 7.23 -4.74
CA TYR A 68 7.14 6.98 -5.64
C TYR A 68 7.61 6.17 -6.83
N ILE A 69 6.95 5.04 -7.08
CA ILE A 69 7.22 4.22 -8.26
C ILE A 69 6.04 4.40 -9.21
N VAL A 70 6.32 5.06 -10.35
CA VAL A 70 5.34 5.21 -11.43
C VAL A 70 5.44 3.99 -12.34
N LYS A 71 4.37 3.23 -12.47
CA LYS A 71 4.26 2.18 -13.49
C LYS A 71 3.69 2.76 -14.79
N LYS A 72 4.01 2.09 -15.91
CA LYS A 72 3.61 2.40 -17.28
C LYS A 72 2.08 2.56 -17.51
N SER A 73 1.25 2.28 -16.49
CA SER A 73 -0.21 2.36 -16.49
C SER A 73 -0.77 3.32 -15.43
N ASP A 74 -0.18 4.50 -15.25
CA ASP A 74 -0.71 5.57 -14.36
C ASP A 74 -0.94 5.20 -12.88
N THR A 75 -0.60 4.00 -12.43
CA THR A 75 -0.77 3.61 -11.03
C THR A 75 0.51 3.96 -10.25
N VAL A 76 0.42 4.99 -9.42
CA VAL A 76 1.50 5.38 -8.51
C VAL A 76 1.48 4.47 -7.29
N SER A 77 2.56 3.74 -7.06
CA SER A 77 2.76 2.97 -5.84
C SER A 77 3.73 3.71 -4.92
N THR A 78 3.34 3.91 -3.68
CA THR A 78 4.18 4.56 -2.68
C THR A 78 4.94 3.51 -1.88
N ILE A 79 6.25 3.65 -1.79
CA ILE A 79 7.13 2.87 -0.91
C ILE A 79 7.71 3.84 0.13
N ILE A 80 7.70 3.45 1.40
CA ILE A 80 8.20 4.27 2.49
C ILE A 80 9.42 3.59 3.09
N LEU A 81 10.55 4.30 3.09
CA LEU A 81 11.83 3.84 3.60
C LEU A 81 12.07 4.43 5.00
N HIS A 82 12.48 3.59 5.92
CA HIS A 82 12.89 3.98 7.28
C HIS A 82 14.30 3.47 7.52
N LYS A 83 15.30 4.32 7.36
CA LYS A 83 16.70 3.97 7.62
C LYS A 83 16.93 3.87 9.13
N ALA A 84 17.57 2.81 9.56
CA ALA A 84 17.89 2.54 10.95
C ALA A 84 19.39 2.79 11.23
N TYR A 85 19.67 3.47 12.32
CA TYR A 85 20.99 3.85 12.74
C TYR A 85 21.24 3.44 14.19
N VAL A 86 22.49 3.14 14.52
CA VAL A 86 23.00 3.03 15.89
C VAL A 86 24.11 4.07 16.05
N GLY A 87 23.80 5.15 16.76
CA GLY A 87 24.66 6.33 16.71
C GLY A 87 24.68 6.95 15.31
N GLU A 88 25.84 6.98 14.68
CA GLU A 88 26.02 7.48 13.30
C GLU A 88 26.08 6.34 12.25
N GLU A 89 26.12 5.09 12.68
CA GLU A 89 26.27 3.94 11.79
C GLU A 89 24.91 3.48 11.27
N TRP A 90 24.75 3.42 9.93
CA TRP A 90 23.57 2.83 9.29
C TRP A 90 23.65 1.31 9.38
N ILE A 91 22.59 0.69 9.94
CA ILE A 91 22.53 -0.76 10.16
C ILE A 91 21.59 -1.49 9.22
N GLY A 92 20.70 -0.78 8.56
CA GLY A 92 19.73 -1.37 7.64
C GLY A 92 18.56 -0.42 7.36
N THR A 93 17.62 -0.92 6.54
CA THR A 93 16.43 -0.15 6.16
C THR A 93 15.17 -0.99 6.32
N ALA A 94 14.18 -0.49 7.04
CA ALA A 94 12.84 -1.04 7.05
C ALA A 94 12.01 -0.36 5.96
N VAL A 95 11.37 -1.15 5.11
CA VAL A 95 10.65 -0.68 3.93
C VAL A 95 9.19 -1.08 4.04
N GLU A 96 8.29 -0.10 4.01
CA GLU A 96 6.86 -0.34 3.88
C GLU A 96 6.48 -0.28 2.40
N ALA A 97 5.90 -1.36 1.89
CA ALA A 97 5.46 -1.48 0.51
C ALA A 97 4.13 -2.22 0.43
N SER A 98 3.33 -1.90 -0.59
CA SER A 98 2.03 -2.53 -0.84
C SER A 98 1.97 -3.21 -2.20
N THR A 99 0.95 -4.04 -2.42
CA THR A 99 0.67 -4.62 -3.74
C THR A 99 0.02 -3.65 -4.71
N GLU A 100 -0.24 -2.41 -4.30
CA GLU A 100 -0.71 -1.39 -5.23
C GLU A 100 0.30 -1.21 -6.38
N GLY A 101 -0.21 -1.26 -7.61
CA GLY A 101 0.61 -1.19 -8.80
C GLY A 101 1.41 -2.46 -9.13
N ASN A 102 1.17 -3.60 -8.46
CA ASN A 102 1.72 -4.90 -8.84
C ASN A 102 1.09 -5.42 -10.15
N MET A 103 1.84 -6.27 -10.87
CA MET A 103 1.30 -7.02 -12.01
C MET A 103 0.37 -8.13 -11.55
N ASN A 104 0.67 -8.72 -10.40
CA ASN A 104 -0.13 -9.77 -9.79
C ASN A 104 -0.96 -9.20 -8.64
N MET A 105 -2.29 -9.15 -8.81
CA MET A 105 -3.19 -8.72 -7.74
C MET A 105 -3.68 -9.93 -6.95
N PRO A 106 -3.54 -9.91 -5.62
CA PRO A 106 -4.03 -10.99 -4.75
C PRO A 106 -5.56 -11.07 -4.74
N PHE A 107 -6.12 -12.24 -4.41
CA PHE A 107 -7.57 -12.43 -4.36
C PHE A 107 -8.25 -11.62 -3.24
N GLY A 108 -7.58 -11.45 -2.09
CA GLY A 108 -8.06 -10.65 -0.97
C GLY A 108 -7.91 -9.15 -1.15
N GLY A 109 -7.49 -8.70 -2.34
CA GLY A 109 -7.20 -7.30 -2.60
C GLY A 109 -5.77 -6.90 -2.21
N THR A 110 -5.54 -5.62 -1.99
CA THR A 110 -4.20 -5.12 -1.63
C THR A 110 -3.79 -5.57 -0.24
N PHE A 111 -2.51 -5.88 -0.08
CA PHE A 111 -1.88 -6.07 1.23
C PHE A 111 -0.65 -5.18 1.37
N LYS A 112 -0.24 -4.94 2.62
CA LYS A 112 0.94 -4.15 2.95
C LYS A 112 1.94 -4.98 3.76
N LEU A 113 3.21 -4.82 3.42
CA LEU A 113 4.34 -5.48 4.08
C LEU A 113 5.29 -4.43 4.64
N MET A 114 5.91 -4.77 5.77
CA MET A 114 7.15 -4.16 6.24
C MET A 114 8.25 -5.19 6.03
N VAL A 115 9.30 -4.83 5.28
CA VAL A 115 10.45 -5.71 5.00
C VAL A 115 11.71 -5.03 5.48
N GLY A 116 12.55 -5.73 6.24
CA GLY A 116 13.85 -5.25 6.69
C GLY A 116 14.96 -5.76 5.79
N PHE A 117 15.85 -4.86 5.39
CA PHE A 117 17.06 -5.18 4.64
C PHE A 117 18.28 -4.76 5.45
N ASP A 118 19.32 -5.59 5.43
CA ASP A 118 20.61 -5.25 6.01
C ASP A 118 21.42 -4.32 5.08
N GLN A 119 22.64 -3.97 5.48
CA GLN A 119 23.56 -3.11 4.72
C GLN A 119 23.96 -3.70 3.35
N VAL A 120 23.88 -5.01 3.19
CA VAL A 120 24.21 -5.72 1.94
C VAL A 120 22.99 -5.95 1.06
N GLY A 121 21.79 -5.69 1.60
CA GLY A 121 20.52 -5.88 0.91
C GLY A 121 19.90 -7.26 1.08
N ASN A 122 20.36 -8.06 2.05
CA ASN A 122 19.68 -9.30 2.38
C ASN A 122 18.40 -9.02 3.16
N VAL A 123 17.38 -9.83 2.94
CA VAL A 123 16.14 -9.77 3.71
C VAL A 123 16.39 -10.28 5.13
N VAL A 124 16.32 -9.39 6.11
CA VAL A 124 16.49 -9.74 7.53
C VAL A 124 15.22 -10.39 8.08
N ASN A 125 14.10 -9.73 7.90
CA ASN A 125 12.80 -10.23 8.32
C ASN A 125 11.69 -9.44 7.61
N TYR A 126 10.43 -9.92 7.72
CA TYR A 126 9.27 -9.18 7.24
C TYR A 126 8.08 -9.32 8.19
N VAL A 127 7.16 -8.38 8.11
CA VAL A 127 5.89 -8.38 8.85
C VAL A 127 4.77 -7.96 7.90
N VAL A 128 3.67 -8.71 7.91
CA VAL A 128 2.44 -8.34 7.18
C VAL A 128 1.67 -7.31 8.02
N LEU A 129 1.58 -6.09 7.52
CA LEU A 129 0.87 -5.01 8.20
C LEU A 129 -0.65 -5.13 8.02
N GLU A 130 -1.07 -5.31 6.78
CA GLU A 130 -2.49 -5.40 6.40
C GLU A 130 -2.67 -6.48 5.33
N GLN A 131 -3.73 -7.26 5.43
CA GLN A 131 -4.12 -8.22 4.41
C GLN A 131 -5.57 -8.66 4.63
N ALA A 132 -6.26 -9.05 3.56
CA ALA A 132 -7.62 -9.60 3.59
C ALA A 132 -7.71 -10.94 2.82
N GLU A 133 -6.60 -11.69 2.79
CA GLU A 133 -6.51 -12.98 2.13
C GLU A 133 -7.25 -14.08 2.88
N THR A 134 -7.62 -15.13 2.17
CA THR A 134 -8.34 -16.27 2.74
C THR A 134 -7.49 -17.00 3.79
N PRO A 135 -8.01 -17.20 5.03
CA PRO A 135 -7.34 -17.97 6.06
C PRO A 135 -6.97 -19.39 5.58
N GLY A 136 -5.75 -19.85 5.93
CA GLY A 136 -5.23 -21.14 5.50
C GLY A 136 -4.74 -21.21 4.04
N LEU A 137 -4.90 -20.14 3.27
CA LEU A 137 -4.38 -19.99 1.91
C LEU A 137 -3.44 -18.78 1.85
N GLY A 138 -3.83 -17.68 1.20
CA GLY A 138 -3.00 -16.49 1.04
C GLY A 138 -2.56 -15.87 2.38
N ALA A 139 -3.38 -15.95 3.42
CA ALA A 139 -3.04 -15.46 4.76
C ALA A 139 -1.83 -16.16 5.38
N LEU A 140 -1.45 -17.35 4.88
CA LEU A 140 -0.21 -18.04 5.30
C LEU A 140 1.08 -17.27 4.91
N MET A 141 0.99 -16.23 4.06
CA MET A 141 2.15 -15.41 3.72
C MET A 141 2.87 -14.85 4.95
N SER A 142 2.17 -14.66 6.06
CA SER A 142 2.75 -14.15 7.31
C SER A 142 3.78 -15.08 7.95
N THR A 143 3.76 -16.38 7.62
CA THR A 143 4.64 -17.41 8.21
C THR A 143 5.33 -18.30 7.18
N TRP A 144 4.85 -18.33 5.94
CA TRP A 144 5.35 -19.24 4.91
C TRP A 144 6.75 -18.90 4.45
N PHE A 145 7.01 -17.62 4.19
CA PHE A 145 8.28 -17.16 3.63
C PHE A 145 9.38 -16.88 4.68
N CYS A 146 9.10 -17.15 5.96
CA CYS A 146 10.08 -17.13 7.04
C CYS A 146 10.19 -18.48 7.78
N ASN A 147 9.60 -19.54 7.23
CA ASN A 147 9.61 -20.84 7.85
C ASN A 147 10.99 -21.53 7.67
N PRO A 148 11.73 -21.81 8.76
CA PRO A 148 13.03 -22.47 8.68
C PRO A 148 12.94 -23.92 8.19
N ASP A 149 11.79 -24.60 8.41
CA ASP A 149 11.57 -25.99 7.98
C ASP A 149 11.37 -26.12 6.46
N LYS A 150 11.20 -24.99 5.77
CA LYS A 150 10.95 -24.91 4.33
C LYS A 150 12.01 -24.04 3.65
N PRO A 151 13.25 -24.49 3.49
CA PRO A 151 14.36 -23.66 3.03
C PRO A 151 14.14 -23.06 1.63
N LYS A 152 13.38 -23.72 0.75
CA LYS A 152 13.04 -23.17 -0.57
C LYS A 152 12.00 -22.05 -0.51
N SER A 153 11.08 -22.09 0.46
CA SER A 153 10.11 -21.00 0.65
C SER A 153 10.70 -19.85 1.45
N ASN A 154 11.67 -20.13 2.33
CA ASN A 154 12.26 -19.16 3.22
C ASN A 154 13.09 -18.13 2.45
N ILE A 155 12.76 -16.85 2.59
CA ILE A 155 13.46 -15.74 1.94
C ILE A 155 14.43 -15.03 2.88
N LEU A 156 14.42 -15.34 4.18
CA LEU A 156 15.30 -14.68 5.14
C LEU A 156 16.76 -14.99 4.85
N GLY A 157 17.62 -14.00 4.95
CA GLY A 157 19.04 -14.07 4.63
C GLY A 157 19.36 -14.13 3.12
N LYS A 158 18.35 -14.13 2.25
CA LYS A 158 18.54 -14.11 0.79
C LYS A 158 18.52 -12.68 0.27
N ASN A 159 19.32 -12.43 -0.78
CA ASN A 159 19.41 -11.14 -1.45
C ASN A 159 18.66 -11.20 -2.78
N PRO A 160 17.68 -10.30 -3.04
CA PRO A 160 16.95 -10.26 -4.31
C PRO A 160 17.82 -9.96 -5.54
N ALA A 161 19.03 -9.42 -5.37
CA ALA A 161 19.95 -9.23 -6.50
C ALA A 161 20.62 -10.52 -6.96
N THR A 162 20.78 -11.51 -6.07
CA THR A 162 21.51 -12.76 -6.37
C THR A 162 20.59 -13.98 -6.42
N THR A 163 19.39 -13.89 -5.83
CA THR A 163 18.40 -14.97 -5.79
C THR A 163 17.20 -14.56 -6.64
N ASN A 164 16.68 -15.46 -7.46
CA ASN A 164 15.49 -15.19 -8.25
C ASN A 164 14.23 -15.26 -7.37
N PHE A 165 13.75 -14.11 -6.92
CA PHE A 165 12.52 -13.95 -6.11
C PHE A 165 11.26 -14.10 -6.96
N SER A 166 11.22 -15.13 -7.78
CA SER A 166 10.01 -15.61 -8.47
C SER A 166 9.61 -16.96 -7.91
N VAL A 167 8.36 -17.37 -8.12
CA VAL A 167 7.90 -18.67 -7.67
C VAL A 167 8.50 -19.80 -8.52
N SER A 168 8.78 -20.95 -7.91
CA SER A 168 9.40 -22.12 -8.59
C SER A 168 8.65 -22.54 -9.85
N LYS A 169 7.33 -22.36 -9.91
CA LYS A 169 6.50 -22.62 -11.11
C LYS A 169 6.84 -21.74 -12.31
N ASP A 170 7.40 -20.56 -12.05
CA ASP A 170 7.77 -19.57 -13.06
C ASP A 170 9.30 -19.55 -13.29
N GLY A 171 10.01 -20.59 -12.82
CA GLY A 171 11.46 -20.71 -12.93
C GLY A 171 12.25 -19.95 -11.87
N GLY A 172 11.62 -19.53 -10.78
CA GLY A 172 12.27 -18.88 -9.65
C GLY A 172 12.76 -19.86 -8.56
N ASP A 173 13.34 -19.28 -7.53
CA ASP A 173 14.00 -20.03 -6.44
C ASP A 173 13.11 -20.19 -5.19
N VAL A 174 11.86 -19.69 -5.21
CA VAL A 174 10.99 -19.66 -4.03
C VAL A 174 9.74 -20.49 -4.24
N ASP A 175 9.47 -21.43 -3.31
CA ASP A 175 8.26 -22.24 -3.38
C ASP A 175 7.03 -21.46 -2.94
N ALA A 176 5.99 -21.47 -3.79
CA ALA A 176 4.73 -20.80 -3.54
C ALA A 176 3.92 -21.48 -2.43
N ILE A 177 3.06 -20.71 -1.79
CA ILE A 177 2.01 -21.23 -0.91
C ILE A 177 1.10 -22.14 -1.73
N THR A 178 0.85 -23.35 -1.24
CA THR A 178 -0.04 -24.32 -1.90
C THR A 178 -1.41 -23.72 -2.08
N ALA A 179 -1.98 -23.84 -3.28
CA ALA A 179 -3.24 -23.27 -3.71
C ALA A 179 -3.35 -21.72 -3.64
N SER A 180 -2.23 -21.01 -3.42
CA SER A 180 -2.20 -19.54 -3.36
C SER A 180 -1.01 -18.94 -4.13
N THR A 181 -0.81 -19.43 -5.35
CA THR A 181 0.33 -19.03 -6.20
C THR A 181 0.28 -17.54 -6.59
N ILE A 182 -0.92 -16.99 -6.82
CA ILE A 182 -1.08 -15.57 -7.19
C ILE A 182 -0.66 -14.66 -6.04
N THR A 183 -1.10 -14.96 -4.82
CA THR A 183 -0.68 -14.23 -3.62
C THR A 183 0.83 -14.34 -3.39
N SER A 184 1.41 -15.53 -3.65
CA SER A 184 2.86 -15.75 -3.55
C SER A 184 3.65 -14.91 -4.56
N ARG A 185 3.19 -14.82 -5.81
CA ARG A 185 3.78 -13.94 -6.83
C ARG A 185 3.72 -12.48 -6.40
N ALA A 186 2.54 -12.05 -5.94
CA ALA A 186 2.34 -10.68 -5.47
C ALA A 186 3.25 -10.34 -4.29
N PHE A 187 3.41 -11.28 -3.34
CA PHE A 187 4.29 -11.10 -2.19
C PHE A 187 5.75 -10.91 -2.60
N LEU A 188 6.26 -11.81 -3.45
CA LEU A 188 7.65 -11.74 -3.92
C LEU A 188 7.91 -10.50 -4.77
N GLU A 189 6.93 -10.09 -5.59
CA GLU A 189 7.00 -8.84 -6.36
C GLU A 189 7.13 -7.61 -5.46
N VAL A 190 6.37 -7.55 -4.35
CA VAL A 190 6.50 -6.47 -3.35
C VAL A 190 7.88 -6.44 -2.72
N VAL A 191 8.43 -7.63 -2.36
CA VAL A 191 9.77 -7.72 -1.75
C VAL A 191 10.85 -7.23 -2.72
N VAL A 192 10.78 -7.63 -3.99
CA VAL A 192 11.72 -7.18 -5.04
C VAL A 192 11.62 -5.67 -5.26
N ARG A 193 10.41 -5.11 -5.27
CA ARG A 193 10.19 -3.67 -5.41
C ARG A 193 10.73 -2.89 -4.21
N ALA A 194 10.52 -3.41 -3.00
CA ALA A 194 11.08 -2.85 -1.78
C ALA A 194 12.62 -2.84 -1.82
N TYR A 195 13.23 -3.95 -2.26
CA TYR A 195 14.67 -4.05 -2.45
C TYR A 195 15.19 -3.01 -3.46
N ASN A 196 14.55 -2.90 -4.62
CA ASN A 196 14.95 -1.96 -5.66
C ASN A 196 14.89 -0.50 -5.18
N ALA A 197 13.92 -0.17 -4.32
CA ALA A 197 13.84 1.15 -3.70
C ALA A 197 15.03 1.44 -2.77
N VAL A 198 15.51 0.42 -2.03
CA VAL A 198 16.70 0.55 -1.17
C VAL A 198 17.97 0.62 -1.97
N ALA A 199 18.12 -0.22 -2.99
CA ALA A 199 19.35 -0.35 -3.80
C ALA A 199 19.57 0.84 -4.76
N GLN A 200 18.63 1.77 -4.88
CA GLN A 200 18.67 2.89 -5.84
C GLN A 200 18.93 2.42 -7.28
N GLN A 201 18.61 1.19 -7.61
CA GLN A 201 18.73 0.72 -8.97
C GLN A 201 17.67 1.43 -9.82
N PRO A 202 18.04 1.95 -11.03
CA PRO A 202 17.12 2.72 -11.87
C PRO A 202 16.11 1.80 -12.55
N MET A 203 15.20 1.21 -11.79
CA MET A 203 13.96 0.68 -12.32
C MET A 203 12.93 1.80 -12.29
N LEU A 204 12.98 2.67 -13.31
CA LEU A 204 11.95 3.68 -13.62
C LEU A 204 11.48 4.50 -12.39
N ILE A 205 12.44 4.97 -11.60
CA ILE A 205 12.18 5.97 -10.57
C ILE A 205 12.37 7.32 -11.25
N GLU A 206 11.36 7.78 -11.93
CA GLU A 206 11.20 9.21 -12.12
C GLU A 206 10.82 9.76 -10.73
N LYS A 207 11.72 10.52 -10.10
CA LYS A 207 11.35 11.37 -8.96
C LYS A 207 10.36 12.39 -9.50
N VAL A 208 9.10 12.03 -9.48
CA VAL A 208 8.04 13.03 -9.61
C VAL A 208 8.06 13.76 -8.27
N GLU A 209 8.80 14.84 -8.19
CA GLU A 209 8.50 15.90 -7.25
C GLU A 209 7.07 16.32 -7.61
N VAL A 210 6.11 15.82 -6.84
CA VAL A 210 4.77 16.38 -6.84
C VAL A 210 4.95 17.74 -6.20
N GLU A 211 5.20 18.76 -7.03
CA GLU A 211 4.95 20.12 -6.59
C GLU A 211 3.55 20.11 -5.92
N PRO A 212 3.41 20.72 -4.73
CA PRO A 212 2.10 20.86 -4.12
C PRO A 212 1.20 21.40 -5.21
N ALA A 213 0.17 20.63 -5.56
CA ALA A 213 -0.74 20.99 -6.65
C ALA A 213 -1.09 22.46 -6.46
N GLU A 214 -0.53 23.33 -7.32
CA GLU A 214 -0.93 24.72 -7.35
C GLU A 214 -2.45 24.68 -7.48
N ALA A 215 -3.13 25.29 -6.52
CA ALA A 215 -4.57 25.28 -6.47
C ALA A 215 -5.05 25.68 -7.87
N PHE A 216 -5.70 24.74 -8.57
CA PHE A 216 -6.18 24.95 -9.93
C PHE A 216 -7.11 26.16 -9.89
N VAL A 217 -6.59 27.30 -10.30
CA VAL A 217 -7.38 28.54 -10.42
C VAL A 217 -8.09 28.46 -11.75
N CYS A 218 -9.40 28.24 -11.71
CA CYS A 218 -10.22 28.34 -12.92
C CYS A 218 -9.98 29.69 -13.61
N PRO A 219 -9.71 29.73 -14.92
CA PRO A 219 -9.47 30.97 -15.66
C PRO A 219 -10.60 32.02 -15.55
N ASN A 220 -11.78 31.59 -15.11
CA ASN A 220 -12.99 32.44 -14.96
C ASN A 220 -13.24 32.86 -13.50
N GLY A 221 -12.34 32.61 -12.55
CA GLY A 221 -12.43 33.06 -11.16
C GLY A 221 -13.51 32.37 -10.32
N ASN A 222 -14.07 31.25 -10.78
CA ASN A 222 -15.08 30.47 -10.05
C ASN A 222 -14.42 29.36 -9.21
N ASP A 223 -15.10 29.01 -8.11
CA ASP A 223 -14.67 27.97 -7.18
C ASP A 223 -14.48 26.61 -7.91
N PRO A 224 -13.36 25.87 -7.68
CA PRO A 224 -13.10 24.57 -8.30
C PRO A 224 -14.23 23.54 -8.14
N LEU A 225 -15.00 23.64 -7.05
CA LEU A 225 -16.16 22.78 -6.79
C LEU A 225 -17.36 23.04 -7.72
N GLU A 226 -17.50 24.24 -8.26
CA GLU A 226 -18.56 24.57 -9.23
C GLU A 226 -18.21 24.10 -10.65
N CYS A 227 -16.93 24.00 -10.99
CA CYS A 227 -16.47 23.50 -12.29
C CYS A 227 -16.63 21.98 -12.44
N ALA A 228 -16.49 21.20 -11.38
CA ALA A 228 -16.61 19.74 -11.43
C ALA A 228 -18.02 19.23 -11.82
N GLY A 229 -19.08 20.06 -11.56
CA GLY A 229 -20.46 19.69 -11.87
C GLY A 229 -20.90 19.95 -13.33
N ARG A 230 -20.10 20.58 -14.18
CA ARG A 230 -20.48 21.02 -15.53
C ARG A 230 -19.62 20.47 -16.67
N GLY A 231 -18.84 19.43 -16.47
CA GLY A 231 -18.08 18.77 -17.55
C GLY A 231 -16.96 19.62 -18.18
N CYS A 232 -16.54 20.72 -17.54
CA CYS A 232 -15.51 21.60 -18.08
C CYS A 232 -14.07 21.02 -17.99
N ALA A 233 -13.83 20.02 -17.15
CA ALA A 233 -12.49 19.50 -16.89
C ALA A 233 -11.87 18.76 -18.10
N GLU A 234 -12.68 18.05 -18.88
CA GLU A 234 -12.14 17.24 -20.00
C GLU A 234 -11.79 18.03 -21.25
N GLN A 235 -12.49 19.11 -21.55
CA GLN A 235 -12.23 19.89 -22.78
C GLN A 235 -11.02 20.81 -22.70
N TYR A 236 -10.63 21.25 -21.50
CA TYR A 236 -9.47 22.14 -21.32
C TYR A 236 -8.15 21.39 -21.20
N CYS A 237 -8.12 20.18 -20.63
CA CYS A 237 -6.93 19.33 -20.59
C CYS A 237 -6.48 18.84 -21.97
N LEU A 238 -7.39 18.71 -22.92
CA LEU A 238 -7.06 18.27 -24.28
C LEU A 238 -6.49 19.40 -25.17
N LYS A 239 -6.75 20.67 -24.84
CA LYS A 239 -6.28 21.81 -25.64
C LYS A 239 -4.82 22.22 -25.38
N GLN A 240 -4.28 21.91 -24.19
CA GLN A 240 -2.85 22.20 -23.91
C GLN A 240 -1.87 21.18 -24.48
N LYS A 241 -2.34 20.01 -24.94
CA LYS A 241 -1.49 19.04 -25.64
C LYS A 241 -1.29 19.30 -27.13
N GLY A 242 -2.00 20.26 -27.69
CA GLY A 242 -1.98 20.58 -29.14
C GLY A 242 -1.06 21.70 -29.58
N ASP A 243 -0.53 22.52 -28.68
CA ASP A 243 0.24 23.73 -29.02
C ASP A 243 1.76 23.62 -28.77
N GLN A 244 2.29 22.40 -28.62
CA GLN A 244 3.73 22.15 -28.65
C GLN A 244 4.06 21.17 -29.77
N GLN A 245 4.00 21.63 -30.99
CA GLN A 245 4.75 21.14 -32.16
C GLN A 245 5.41 22.29 -32.85
#